data_2d9f61261ad188a8e54a33b0e84cb0ec
#
_entry.id   2d9f61261ad188a8e54a33b0e84cb0ec
#
_cell.length_a   1.000
_cell.length_b   1.000
_cell.length_c   1.000
_cell.angle_alpha   90.00
_cell.angle_beta   90.00
_cell.angle_gamma   90.00
#
_symmetry.space_group_name_H-M   'P 1'
#
loop_
_entity.id
_entity.type
_entity.pdbx_description
1 polymer ?
#
loop_
_entity_poly.entity_id
_entity_poly.type
_entity_poly.pdbx_seq_one_letter_code
_entity_poly.pdbx_strand_id
1 'polypeptide(L)'
;MHFTYDGCRNPKAWIRIGDIYQATDDIYVRLHDETGMHYTWHIYPGFQTDGGSVPLAFQWFVPKWSNDNDIINAAFFVHDAAYASGLVHRDIADDMLRGILRDAGLSRFKASTVCWCVNNFAASHYGPENDDGGNGAFVKLQVYV
;
A
#
# COMPACT_ATOMS: atom_id res chain seq x y z
N MET A 1 -10.63 -11.76 -1.91
CA MET A 1 -9.85 -11.83 -3.17
C MET A 1 -8.38 -12.12 -2.88
N HIS A 2 -7.73 -12.81 -3.80
CA HIS A 2 -6.31 -13.10 -3.69
C HIS A 2 -5.54 -12.31 -4.75
N PHE A 3 -4.53 -11.57 -4.33
CA PHE A 3 -3.71 -10.75 -5.22
C PHE A 3 -2.28 -11.25 -5.25
N THR A 4 -1.69 -11.21 -6.45
CA THR A 4 -0.30 -11.51 -6.69
C THR A 4 0.41 -10.24 -7.15
N TYR A 5 1.57 -9.97 -6.58
CA TYR A 5 2.42 -8.84 -6.95
C TYR A 5 3.18 -9.18 -8.22
N ASP A 6 3.09 -8.31 -9.23
CA ASP A 6 3.73 -8.52 -10.54
C ASP A 6 4.95 -7.65 -10.79
N GLY A 7 5.18 -6.69 -9.94
CA GLY A 7 6.34 -5.82 -10.05
C GLY A 7 6.06 -4.37 -9.74
N CYS A 8 7.13 -3.61 -9.59
CA CYS A 8 7.07 -2.19 -9.32
C CYS A 8 8.10 -1.47 -10.17
N ARG A 9 7.66 -0.40 -10.84
CA ARG A 9 8.55 0.52 -11.55
C ARG A 9 8.88 1.68 -10.63
N ASN A 10 10.17 2.01 -10.52
CA ASN A 10 10.71 3.06 -9.65
C ASN A 10 10.43 2.82 -8.15
N PRO A 11 10.72 1.63 -7.62
CA PRO A 11 10.35 1.29 -6.23
C PRO A 11 11.10 2.12 -5.18
N LYS A 12 12.20 2.78 -5.56
CA LYS A 12 13.03 3.60 -4.65
C LYS A 12 12.82 5.09 -4.86
N ALA A 13 11.80 5.50 -5.63
CA ALA A 13 11.52 6.89 -5.93
C ALA A 13 10.75 7.56 -4.78
N TRP A 14 11.36 7.58 -3.61
CA TRP A 14 10.79 8.20 -2.42
C TRP A 14 11.88 8.78 -1.53
N ILE A 15 11.51 9.76 -0.71
CA ILE A 15 12.35 10.32 0.33
C ILE A 15 11.60 10.31 1.66
N ARG A 16 12.35 10.23 2.75
CA ARG A 16 11.80 10.36 4.09
C ARG A 16 11.81 11.82 4.53
N ILE A 17 10.66 12.30 4.99
CA ILE A 17 10.50 13.65 5.55
C ILE A 17 9.87 13.47 6.94
N GLY A 18 10.70 13.49 8.00
CA GLY A 18 10.22 13.17 9.34
C GLY A 18 9.71 11.72 9.42
N ASP A 19 8.43 11.55 9.75
CA ASP A 19 7.79 10.23 9.83
C ASP A 19 7.02 9.87 8.55
N ILE A 20 7.18 10.66 7.50
CA ILE A 20 6.45 10.50 6.24
C ILE A 20 7.44 10.11 5.14
N TYR A 21 6.97 9.26 4.22
CA TYR A 21 7.68 8.89 3.01
C TYR A 21 6.93 9.47 1.82
N GLN A 22 7.62 10.29 1.01
CA GLN A 22 7.01 11.00 -0.10
C GLN A 22 7.59 10.51 -1.42
N ALA A 23 6.69 10.18 -2.37
CA ALA A 23 7.10 9.83 -3.72
C ALA A 23 7.76 11.04 -4.40
N THR A 24 8.93 10.82 -5.01
CA THR A 24 9.72 11.84 -5.70
C THR A 24 9.63 11.74 -7.21
N ASP A 25 9.08 10.65 -7.73
CA ASP A 25 8.85 10.40 -9.15
C ASP A 25 7.66 9.46 -9.28
N ASP A 26 7.24 9.18 -10.52
CA ASP A 26 6.16 8.25 -10.79
C ASP A 26 6.53 6.84 -10.34
N ILE A 27 5.65 6.23 -9.55
CA ILE A 27 5.77 4.84 -9.10
C ILE A 27 4.59 4.06 -9.67
N TYR A 28 4.88 2.91 -10.27
CA TYR A 28 3.85 2.02 -10.81
C TYR A 28 3.93 0.68 -10.10
N VAL A 29 2.84 0.25 -9.49
CA VAL A 29 2.74 -1.06 -8.84
C VAL A 29 1.70 -1.89 -9.56
N ARG A 30 2.10 -3.09 -10.00
CA ARG A 30 1.25 -3.98 -10.78
C ARG A 30 0.90 -5.23 -9.99
N LEU A 31 -0.37 -5.59 -10.06
CA LEU A 31 -0.96 -6.76 -9.42
C LEU A 31 -1.87 -7.47 -10.39
N HIS A 32 -2.18 -8.75 -10.10
CA HIS A 32 -3.32 -9.42 -10.70
C HIS A 32 -4.08 -10.21 -9.64
N ASP A 33 -5.37 -10.45 -9.86
CA ASP A 33 -6.19 -11.26 -8.98
C ASP A 33 -6.35 -12.70 -9.52
N GLU A 34 -7.04 -13.54 -8.77
CA GLU A 34 -7.27 -14.94 -9.13
C GLU A 34 -8.13 -15.12 -10.37
N THR A 35 -8.83 -14.08 -10.81
CA THR A 35 -9.65 -14.11 -12.04
C THR A 35 -8.89 -13.72 -13.29
N GLY A 36 -7.63 -13.26 -13.13
CA GLY A 36 -6.79 -12.78 -14.22
C GLY A 36 -6.93 -11.30 -14.53
N MET A 37 -7.68 -10.54 -13.74
CA MET A 37 -7.73 -9.08 -13.87
C MET A 37 -6.43 -8.47 -13.38
N HIS A 38 -5.91 -7.53 -14.14
CA HIS A 38 -4.70 -6.78 -13.83
C HIS A 38 -5.03 -5.40 -13.28
N TYR A 39 -4.24 -4.97 -12.31
CA TYR A 39 -4.37 -3.68 -11.64
C TYR A 39 -3.02 -2.98 -11.69
N THR A 40 -2.99 -1.75 -12.21
CA THR A 40 -1.80 -0.91 -12.17
C THR A 40 -2.11 0.34 -11.37
N TRP A 41 -1.46 0.47 -10.23
CA TRP A 41 -1.51 1.67 -9.41
C TRP A 41 -0.42 2.62 -9.87
N HIS A 42 -0.82 3.80 -10.31
CA HIS A 42 0.09 4.89 -10.64
C HIS A 42 0.08 5.89 -9.49
N ILE A 43 1.21 6.01 -8.83
CA ILE A 43 1.42 6.92 -7.72
C ILE A 43 2.30 8.05 -8.23
N TYR A 44 1.75 9.26 -8.20
CA TYR A 44 2.41 10.45 -8.73
C TYR A 44 3.39 11.04 -7.71
N PRO A 45 4.40 11.80 -8.18
CA PRO A 45 5.28 12.56 -7.28
C PRO A 45 4.46 13.45 -6.35
N GLY A 46 4.83 13.48 -5.08
CA GLY A 46 4.11 14.22 -4.05
C GLY A 46 3.18 13.38 -3.18
N PHE A 47 2.82 12.17 -3.60
CA PHE A 47 2.05 11.25 -2.76
C PHE A 47 2.81 10.95 -1.47
N GLN A 48 2.10 10.96 -0.34
CA GLN A 48 2.69 10.74 0.97
C GLN A 48 2.09 9.51 1.65
N THR A 49 2.93 8.73 2.33
CA THR A 49 2.52 7.62 3.19
C THR A 49 3.33 7.67 4.49
N ASP A 50 2.72 7.30 5.60
CA ASP A 50 3.42 7.12 6.87
C ASP A 50 3.92 5.66 7.06
N GLY A 51 3.80 4.83 6.04
CA GLY A 51 4.08 3.41 6.12
C GLY A 51 2.89 2.64 6.66
N GLY A 52 3.17 1.50 7.31
CA GLY A 52 2.09 0.70 7.90
C GLY A 52 1.51 1.33 9.16
N SER A 53 0.18 1.30 9.30
CA SER A 53 -0.51 1.69 10.53
C SER A 53 -0.34 0.60 11.59
N VAL A 54 0.91 0.37 12.01
CA VAL A 54 1.27 -0.68 12.97
C VAL A 54 1.55 -0.02 14.33
N PRO A 55 0.81 -0.39 15.40
CA PRO A 55 1.08 0.12 16.73
C PRO A 55 2.52 -0.18 17.16
N LEU A 56 3.10 0.73 17.93
CA LEU A 56 4.50 0.63 18.38
C LEU A 56 4.81 -0.73 19.03
N ALA A 57 3.88 -1.29 19.79
CA ALA A 57 4.03 -2.58 20.44
C ALA A 57 4.25 -3.75 19.46
N PHE A 58 3.84 -3.62 18.21
CA PHE A 58 3.98 -4.67 17.19
C PHE A 58 5.11 -4.38 16.20
N GLN A 59 5.69 -3.17 16.19
CA GLN A 59 6.70 -2.78 15.19
C GLN A 59 8.00 -3.57 15.28
N TRP A 60 8.26 -4.22 16.40
CA TRP A 60 9.48 -5.02 16.58
C TRP A 60 9.49 -6.29 15.72
N PHE A 61 8.32 -6.80 15.29
CA PHE A 61 8.25 -8.01 14.46
C PHE A 61 7.44 -7.84 13.17
N VAL A 62 6.71 -6.74 13.04
CA VAL A 62 5.92 -6.41 11.84
C VAL A 62 6.44 -5.12 11.26
N PRO A 63 6.85 -5.10 9.97
CA PRO A 63 7.45 -3.90 9.40
C PRO A 63 6.43 -2.78 9.22
N LYS A 64 6.86 -1.56 9.51
CA LYS A 64 6.16 -0.33 9.16
C LYS A 64 6.64 0.20 7.80
N TRP A 65 7.93 0.02 7.53
CA TRP A 65 8.62 0.43 6.30
C TRP A 65 9.92 -0.37 6.20
N SER A 66 10.52 -0.41 5.04
CA SER A 66 11.78 -1.12 4.86
C SER A 66 12.74 -0.33 3.97
N ASN A 67 14.00 -0.25 4.38
CA ASN A 67 15.07 0.30 3.53
C ASN A 67 15.65 -0.74 2.56
N ASP A 68 15.40 -2.02 2.83
CA ASP A 68 16.01 -3.14 2.10
C ASP A 68 15.01 -3.91 1.22
N ASN A 69 13.73 -3.85 1.53
CA ASN A 69 12.71 -4.61 0.81
C ASN A 69 11.69 -3.65 0.17
N ASP A 70 11.90 -3.36 -1.12
CA ASP A 70 11.07 -2.44 -1.87
C ASP A 70 9.62 -2.93 -2.03
N ILE A 71 9.39 -4.24 -1.97
CA ILE A 71 8.05 -4.82 -2.12
C ILE A 71 7.19 -4.46 -0.89
N ILE A 72 7.78 -4.45 0.31
CA ILE A 72 7.08 -4.00 1.52
C ILE A 72 6.60 -2.55 1.35
N ASN A 73 7.47 -1.68 0.85
CA ASN A 73 7.14 -0.28 0.65
C ASN A 73 6.06 -0.10 -0.42
N ALA A 74 6.14 -0.88 -1.51
CA ALA A 74 5.10 -0.90 -2.54
C ALA A 74 3.74 -1.30 -1.96
N ALA A 75 3.72 -2.24 -1.02
CA ALA A 75 2.49 -2.66 -0.35
C ALA A 75 1.83 -1.50 0.39
N PHE A 76 2.60 -0.71 1.11
CA PHE A 76 2.06 0.43 1.85
C PHE A 76 1.67 1.59 0.94
N PHE A 77 2.41 1.84 -0.14
CA PHE A 77 2.01 2.83 -1.14
C PHE A 77 0.66 2.45 -1.76
N VAL A 78 0.48 1.20 -2.16
CA VAL A 78 -0.80 0.72 -2.74
C VAL A 78 -1.93 0.84 -1.74
N HIS A 79 -1.72 0.39 -0.51
CA HIS A 79 -2.75 0.44 0.52
C HIS A 79 -3.20 1.87 0.82
N ASP A 80 -2.25 2.78 1.03
CA ASP A 80 -2.57 4.17 1.31
C ASP A 80 -3.17 4.86 0.09
N ALA A 81 -2.71 4.53 -1.12
CA ALA A 81 -3.29 5.03 -2.36
C ALA A 81 -4.75 4.58 -2.52
N ALA A 82 -5.02 3.32 -2.23
CA ALA A 82 -6.37 2.76 -2.29
C ALA A 82 -7.29 3.44 -1.27
N TYR A 83 -6.80 3.65 -0.05
CA TYR A 83 -7.57 4.29 1.01
C TYR A 83 -7.84 5.77 0.69
N ALA A 84 -6.82 6.52 0.30
CA ALA A 84 -6.97 7.95 0.00
C ALA A 84 -7.89 8.21 -1.19
N SER A 85 -7.81 7.39 -2.22
CA SER A 85 -8.58 7.56 -3.46
C SER A 85 -10.00 6.97 -3.39
N GLY A 86 -10.19 5.92 -2.60
CA GLY A 86 -11.46 5.18 -2.57
C GLY A 86 -11.79 4.46 -3.88
N LEU A 87 -10.80 4.27 -4.76
CA LEU A 87 -11.00 3.66 -6.08
C LEU A 87 -11.34 2.17 -6.02
N VAL A 88 -11.00 1.50 -4.95
CA VAL A 88 -11.44 0.14 -4.63
C VAL A 88 -12.02 0.11 -3.23
N HIS A 89 -12.90 -0.86 -2.95
CA HIS A 89 -13.44 -1.03 -1.60
C HIS A 89 -12.29 -1.35 -0.62
N ARG A 90 -12.43 -0.91 0.64
CA ARG A 90 -11.37 -1.09 1.64
C ARG A 90 -10.97 -2.55 1.85
N ASP A 91 -11.91 -3.50 1.72
CA ASP A 91 -11.60 -4.93 1.84
C ASP A 91 -10.68 -5.40 0.71
N ILE A 92 -10.87 -4.86 -0.49
CA ILE A 92 -9.98 -5.13 -1.63
C ILE A 92 -8.60 -4.51 -1.40
N ALA A 93 -8.55 -3.30 -0.87
CA ALA A 93 -7.28 -2.64 -0.52
C ALA A 93 -6.50 -3.47 0.51
N ASP A 94 -7.18 -4.01 1.51
CA ASP A 94 -6.55 -4.85 2.54
C ASP A 94 -6.09 -6.19 1.95
N ASP A 95 -6.85 -6.78 1.02
CA ASP A 95 -6.45 -8.01 0.31
C ASP A 95 -5.23 -7.77 -0.58
N MET A 96 -5.15 -6.62 -1.25
CA MET A 96 -3.97 -6.21 -2.01
C MET A 96 -2.73 -6.09 -1.11
N LEU A 97 -2.88 -5.43 0.02
CA LEU A 97 -1.81 -5.31 1.01
C LEU A 97 -1.29 -6.69 1.44
N ARG A 98 -2.20 -7.59 1.81
CA ARG A 98 -1.84 -8.95 2.22
C ARG A 98 -1.08 -9.68 1.12
N GLY A 99 -1.58 -9.64 -0.11
CA GLY A 99 -0.96 -10.32 -1.24
C GLY A 99 0.45 -9.82 -1.51
N ILE A 100 0.65 -8.51 -1.52
CA ILE A 100 1.99 -7.92 -1.75
C ILE A 100 2.94 -8.27 -0.61
N LEU A 101 2.48 -8.19 0.64
CA LEU A 101 3.31 -8.53 1.80
C LEU A 101 3.73 -10.00 1.80
N ARG A 102 2.85 -10.91 1.37
CA ARG A 102 3.20 -12.32 1.21
C ARG A 102 4.28 -12.50 0.15
N ASP A 103 4.15 -11.82 -0.98
CA ASP A 103 5.14 -11.88 -2.05
C ASP A 103 6.45 -11.19 -1.67
N ALA A 104 6.41 -10.28 -0.70
CA ALA A 104 7.59 -9.66 -0.12
C ALA A 104 8.36 -10.60 0.82
N GLY A 105 7.79 -11.75 1.14
CA GLY A 105 8.41 -12.76 2.00
C GLY A 105 7.89 -12.79 3.44
N LEU A 106 6.88 -11.98 3.80
CA LEU A 106 6.28 -12.06 5.13
C LEU A 106 5.51 -13.37 5.29
N SER A 107 5.63 -13.97 6.47
CA SER A 107 4.84 -15.14 6.83
C SER A 107 3.34 -14.79 6.86
N ARG A 108 2.49 -15.82 6.77
CA ARG A 108 1.03 -15.63 6.91
C ARG A 108 0.68 -14.92 8.20
N PHE A 109 1.33 -15.27 9.29
CA PHE A 109 1.09 -14.65 10.59
C PHE A 109 1.41 -13.15 10.55
N LYS A 110 2.59 -12.77 10.03
CA LYS A 110 3.00 -11.37 9.96
C LYS A 110 2.11 -10.57 9.01
N ALA A 111 1.83 -11.09 7.83
CA ALA A 111 0.94 -10.43 6.87
C ALA A 111 -0.47 -10.25 7.43
N SER A 112 -1.00 -11.27 8.09
CA SER A 112 -2.33 -11.19 8.73
C SER A 112 -2.34 -10.21 9.90
N THR A 113 -1.24 -10.10 10.66
CA THR A 113 -1.12 -9.12 11.74
C THR A 113 -1.14 -7.70 11.20
N VAL A 114 -0.42 -7.42 10.10
CA VAL A 114 -0.47 -6.11 9.45
C VAL A 114 -1.90 -5.79 9.02
N CYS A 115 -2.57 -6.73 8.35
CA CYS A 115 -3.95 -6.53 7.90
C CYS A 115 -4.92 -6.30 9.06
N TRP A 116 -4.73 -7.03 10.17
CA TRP A 116 -5.51 -6.81 11.38
C TRP A 116 -5.30 -5.40 11.93
N CYS A 117 -4.04 -4.94 11.98
CA CYS A 117 -3.71 -3.59 12.44
C CYS A 117 -4.37 -2.52 11.56
N VAL A 118 -4.25 -2.61 10.23
CA VAL A 118 -4.85 -1.61 9.36
C VAL A 118 -6.38 -1.64 9.43
N ASN A 119 -6.98 -2.81 9.55
CA ASN A 119 -8.44 -2.91 9.69
C ASN A 119 -8.95 -2.26 10.97
N ASN A 120 -8.21 -2.33 12.06
CA ASN A 120 -8.62 -1.79 13.35
C ASN A 120 -8.16 -0.35 13.60
N PHE A 121 -7.04 0.08 13.00
CA PHE A 121 -6.44 1.39 13.28
C PHE A 121 -6.45 2.36 12.10
N ALA A 122 -6.66 1.88 10.87
CA ALA A 122 -6.67 2.72 9.68
C ALA A 122 -8.02 2.81 8.98
N ALA A 123 -9.01 2.03 9.37
CA ALA A 123 -10.30 1.97 8.70
C ALA A 123 -11.03 3.33 8.65
N SER A 124 -10.84 4.18 9.66
CA SER A 124 -11.43 5.53 9.71
C SER A 124 -10.83 6.48 8.68
N HIS A 125 -9.69 6.13 8.09
CA HIS A 125 -9.01 6.95 7.06
C HIS A 125 -9.38 6.55 5.63
N TYR A 126 -10.28 5.56 5.48
CA TYR A 126 -10.69 5.13 4.15
C TYR A 126 -11.59 6.16 3.47
N GLY A 127 -11.31 6.39 2.18
CA GLY A 127 -12.12 7.19 1.28
C GLY A 127 -11.66 8.64 1.14
N PRO A 128 -12.02 9.29 0.01
CA PRO A 128 -11.61 10.67 -0.28
C PRO A 128 -12.07 11.67 0.78
N GLU A 129 -13.21 11.43 1.42
CA GLU A 129 -13.76 12.30 2.46
C GLU A 129 -12.90 12.35 3.73
N ASN A 130 -12.03 11.37 3.92
CA ASN A 130 -11.10 11.29 5.05
C ASN A 130 -9.65 11.60 4.65
N ASP A 131 -9.44 12.04 3.39
CA ASP A 131 -8.12 12.33 2.83
C ASP A 131 -7.73 13.80 3.10
N ASP A 132 -7.37 14.10 4.33
CA ASP A 132 -7.06 15.46 4.78
C ASP A 132 -5.90 16.12 4.00
N GLY A 133 -4.95 15.33 3.53
CA GLY A 133 -3.79 15.82 2.77
C GLY A 133 -4.01 15.92 1.27
N GLY A 134 -5.17 15.50 0.75
CA GLY A 134 -5.43 15.49 -0.68
C GLY A 134 -4.61 14.46 -1.45
N ASN A 135 -4.14 13.40 -0.80
CA ASN A 135 -3.29 12.37 -1.41
C ASN A 135 -3.97 11.65 -2.57
N GLY A 136 -5.30 11.52 -2.53
CA GLY A 136 -6.04 10.84 -3.59
C GLY A 136 -5.87 11.48 -4.96
N ALA A 137 -5.53 12.78 -5.02
CA ALA A 137 -5.23 13.49 -6.26
C ALA A 137 -3.93 13.01 -6.93
N PHE A 138 -3.05 12.33 -6.17
CA PHE A 138 -1.77 11.81 -6.64
C PHE A 138 -1.83 10.32 -6.97
N VAL A 139 -3.02 9.80 -7.26
CA VAL A 139 -3.24 8.36 -7.49
C VAL A 139 -4.11 8.15 -8.70
N LYS A 140 -3.75 7.16 -9.52
CA LYS A 140 -4.57 6.67 -10.62
C LYS A 140 -4.54 5.14 -10.61
N LEU A 141 -5.67 4.53 -10.89
CA LEU A 141 -5.77 3.08 -11.02
C LEU A 141 -6.23 2.72 -12.42
N GLN A 142 -5.54 1.79 -13.05
CA GLN A 142 -5.93 1.17 -14.30
C GLN A 142 -6.24 -0.30 -14.07
N VAL A 143 -7.41 -0.73 -14.49
CA VAL A 143 -7.86 -2.14 -14.37
C VAL A 143 -8.11 -2.67 -15.78
N TYR A 144 -7.54 -3.83 -16.10
CA TYR A 144 -7.64 -4.42 -17.43
C TYR A 144 -7.49 -5.94 -17.38
N VAL A 145 -7.91 -6.57 -18.46
CA VAL A 145 -7.83 -8.04 -18.60
C VAL A 145 -6.46 -8.47 -19.14
#